data_b9a09878e3155a06d89313fcb094a8de
#
_entry.id   b9a09878e3155a06d89313fcb094a8de
#
_cell.length_a   1.000
_cell.length_b   1.000
_cell.length_c   1.000
_cell.angle_alpha   90.00
_cell.angle_beta   90.00
_cell.angle_gamma   90.00
#
_symmetry.space_group_name_H-M   'P 1'
#
loop_
_entity.id
_entity.type
_entity.pdbx_description
1 polymer ?
#
loop_
_entity_poly.entity_id
_entity_poly.type
_entity_poly.pdbx_seq_one_letter_code
_entity_poly.pdbx_strand_id
1 'polypeptide(L)'
;MFILLDKYYSYIYNNNMKKENNCQLSTARQLSTVNCQLSIVGGGAAGLAVCALLSKKGVSSVVLERNPRVGKKLLSTGNGRCNLGHVPLNMSAYHGDVEFAKRVFADWRGAESFFKQFGLVCRADTQGRLYPYSNTANSVSDSLRNACTRGEFLTDTPCSDITPSPKGGFIINKNIYAQRVIWACGSAAGVSGEASPNFSILEKLGHTIVPPHPALCPVITDKALTRSVKGLRIRALCNAVVGNKIIKSEEGEVQFNDGALSGICIMNLSRLVRDYGNALTVSLDLAPEYTLEQLRVIPLSGLFHKRVAEVLAKKPLETIKDWCFPVTGTAEQSKAQVMSGGIPADELNDDMSSKIHPGLYIIGEAVNVDGDCGGYNLEWAWATAQKLYNGL
;
A
#
# COMPACT_ATOMS: atom_id res chain seq x y z
N MET A 1 20.15 -1.19 43.64
CA MET A 1 19.67 -0.78 42.30
C MET A 1 19.18 -1.95 41.45
N PHE A 2 19.66 -3.16 41.62
CA PHE A 2 19.20 -4.38 40.89
C PHE A 2 17.85 -4.96 41.36
N ILE A 3 17.46 -4.77 42.60
CA ILE A 3 16.24 -5.36 43.19
C ILE A 3 14.94 -4.59 42.75
N LEU A 4 15.04 -3.35 42.32
CA LEU A 4 13.89 -2.57 41.83
C LEU A 4 13.54 -2.87 40.37
N LEU A 5 14.51 -3.27 39.56
CA LEU A 5 14.30 -3.66 38.17
C LEU A 5 13.58 -5.02 38.05
N ASP A 6 13.90 -5.98 38.90
CA ASP A 6 13.25 -7.31 38.91
C ASP A 6 11.75 -7.20 39.28
N LYS A 7 11.39 -6.33 40.22
CA LYS A 7 9.98 -6.12 40.60
C LYS A 7 9.19 -5.40 39.48
N TYR A 8 9.84 -4.52 38.72
CA TYR A 8 9.20 -3.81 37.61
C TYR A 8 8.96 -4.73 36.41
N TYR A 9 9.93 -5.60 36.07
CA TYR A 9 9.78 -6.62 35.02
C TYR A 9 8.76 -7.71 35.40
N SER A 10 8.72 -8.15 36.66
CA SER A 10 7.74 -9.09 37.18
C SER A 10 6.31 -8.50 37.15
N TYR A 11 6.15 -7.20 37.42
CA TYR A 11 4.86 -6.52 37.37
C TYR A 11 4.33 -6.40 35.91
N ILE A 12 5.20 -6.09 34.97
CA ILE A 12 4.85 -6.01 33.53
C ILE A 12 4.53 -7.40 32.98
N TYR A 13 5.31 -8.41 33.33
CA TYR A 13 5.12 -9.80 32.87
C TYR A 13 3.80 -10.38 33.39
N ASN A 14 3.47 -10.19 34.67
CA ASN A 14 2.24 -10.70 35.27
C ASN A 14 0.98 -9.94 34.78
N ASN A 15 1.08 -8.67 34.40
CA ASN A 15 -0.05 -7.93 33.80
C ASN A 15 -0.29 -8.30 32.32
N ASN A 16 0.75 -8.67 31.59
CA ASN A 16 0.60 -9.18 30.23
C ASN A 16 0.01 -10.60 30.22
N MET A 17 0.42 -11.48 31.14
CA MET A 17 -0.17 -12.83 31.28
C MET A 17 -1.64 -12.79 31.73
N LYS A 18 -2.07 -11.81 32.51
CA LYS A 18 -3.50 -11.62 32.86
C LYS A 18 -4.33 -11.11 31.69
N LYS A 19 -3.74 -10.41 30.72
CA LYS A 19 -4.42 -9.99 29.47
C LYS A 19 -4.51 -11.14 28.47
N GLU A 20 -3.55 -12.07 28.42
CA GLU A 20 -3.60 -13.25 27.54
C GLU A 20 -4.64 -14.28 27.99
N ASN A 21 -4.88 -14.44 29.30
CA ASN A 21 -5.90 -15.36 29.80
C ASN A 21 -7.35 -14.90 29.64
N ASN A 22 -7.60 -13.65 29.23
CA ASN A 22 -8.93 -13.16 28.87
C ASN A 22 -9.28 -13.32 27.37
N CYS A 23 -8.42 -13.97 26.58
CA CYS A 23 -8.63 -14.20 25.15
C CYS A 23 -9.23 -15.58 24.82
N GLN A 24 -9.68 -16.37 25.82
CA GLN A 24 -10.35 -17.66 25.62
C GLN A 24 -11.78 -17.65 26.18
N LEU A 25 -12.62 -16.76 25.70
CA LEU A 25 -14.07 -16.85 25.89
C LEU A 25 -14.80 -16.15 24.74
N SER A 26 -15.07 -16.86 23.67
CA SER A 26 -16.29 -16.64 22.88
C SER A 26 -16.48 -17.61 21.73
N THR A 27 -16.77 -18.86 22.03
CA THR A 27 -17.63 -19.67 21.18
C THR A 27 -19.05 -19.54 21.74
N ALA A 28 -19.95 -18.90 20.98
CA ALA A 28 -21.36 -18.64 21.27
C ALA A 28 -21.65 -17.30 22.00
N ARG A 29 -21.30 -16.15 21.40
CA ARG A 29 -22.10 -14.93 21.65
C ARG A 29 -23.35 -14.99 20.79
N GLN A 30 -24.54 -15.18 21.44
CA GLN A 30 -25.84 -14.81 20.88
C GLN A 30 -25.74 -13.41 20.26
N LEU A 31 -26.39 -13.21 19.11
CA LEU A 31 -26.48 -11.97 18.32
C LEU A 31 -27.05 -10.80 19.17
N SER A 32 -26.24 -10.24 20.05
CA SER A 32 -26.55 -8.97 20.66
C SER A 32 -26.19 -7.87 19.65
N THR A 33 -27.14 -6.99 19.35
CA THR A 33 -26.91 -5.84 18.47
C THR A 33 -25.84 -4.95 19.09
N VAL A 34 -24.70 -4.81 18.42
CA VAL A 34 -23.68 -3.85 18.83
C VAL A 34 -24.13 -2.46 18.35
N ASN A 35 -24.28 -1.53 19.28
CA ASN A 35 -24.60 -0.13 18.97
C ASN A 35 -23.35 0.72 19.20
N CYS A 36 -22.88 1.43 18.19
CA CYS A 36 -21.75 2.34 18.30
C CYS A 36 -22.01 3.67 17.59
N GLN A 37 -21.32 4.71 18.00
CA GLN A 37 -21.37 5.99 17.30
C GLN A 37 -20.55 5.92 16.00
N LEU A 38 -19.45 5.17 16.01
CA LEU A 38 -18.54 5.11 14.90
C LEU A 38 -17.99 3.70 14.73
N SER A 39 -18.12 3.16 13.51
CA SER A 39 -17.51 1.90 13.10
C SER A 39 -16.46 2.13 12.04
N ILE A 40 -15.32 1.44 12.18
CA ILE A 40 -14.21 1.44 11.21
C ILE A 40 -14.18 0.05 10.57
N VAL A 41 -14.38 -0.02 9.27
CA VAL A 41 -14.34 -1.27 8.51
C VAL A 41 -12.96 -1.43 7.88
N GLY A 42 -12.16 -2.33 8.46
CA GLY A 42 -10.79 -2.61 8.08
C GLY A 42 -9.77 -2.11 9.11
N GLY A 43 -9.09 -3.02 9.78
CA GLY A 43 -8.02 -2.77 10.76
C GLY A 43 -6.62 -2.70 10.11
N GLY A 44 -6.53 -2.17 8.87
CA GLY A 44 -5.27 -1.96 8.15
C GLY A 44 -4.57 -0.64 8.54
N ALA A 45 -3.68 -0.15 7.67
CA ALA A 45 -2.93 1.09 7.88
C ALA A 45 -3.86 2.29 8.20
N ALA A 46 -4.74 2.64 7.26
CA ALA A 46 -5.64 3.78 7.42
C ALA A 46 -6.62 3.60 8.61
N GLY A 47 -7.17 2.40 8.79
CA GLY A 47 -8.09 2.10 9.89
C GLY A 47 -7.45 2.21 11.27
N LEU A 48 -6.22 1.69 11.44
CA LEU A 48 -5.47 1.86 12.70
C LEU A 48 -5.09 3.32 12.95
N ALA A 49 -4.68 4.03 11.90
CA ALA A 49 -4.32 5.44 12.00
C ALA A 49 -5.51 6.30 12.48
N VAL A 50 -6.69 6.13 11.86
CA VAL A 50 -7.87 6.89 12.28
C VAL A 50 -8.37 6.47 13.65
N CYS A 51 -8.32 5.17 14.01
CA CYS A 51 -8.67 4.68 15.35
C CYS A 51 -7.77 5.28 16.43
N ALA A 52 -6.46 5.37 16.18
CA ALA A 52 -5.50 5.99 17.09
C ALA A 52 -5.78 7.49 17.29
N LEU A 53 -6.05 8.22 16.21
CA LEU A 53 -6.40 9.64 16.25
C LEU A 53 -7.71 9.87 17.02
N LEU A 54 -8.75 9.10 16.75
CA LEU A 54 -10.05 9.19 17.44
C LEU A 54 -9.91 8.88 18.93
N SER A 55 -9.14 7.84 19.26
CA SER A 55 -8.84 7.51 20.66
C SER A 55 -8.18 8.67 21.41
N LYS A 56 -7.25 9.38 20.76
CA LYS A 56 -6.59 10.57 21.32
C LYS A 56 -7.58 11.72 21.56
N LYS A 57 -8.61 11.87 20.72
CA LYS A 57 -9.72 12.85 20.88
C LYS A 57 -10.76 12.38 21.92
N GLY A 58 -10.61 11.17 22.47
CA GLY A 58 -11.56 10.60 23.44
C GLY A 58 -12.77 9.92 22.79
N VAL A 59 -12.78 9.75 21.47
CA VAL A 59 -13.88 9.12 20.71
C VAL A 59 -13.69 7.61 20.69
N SER A 60 -14.75 6.88 21.06
CA SER A 60 -14.79 5.41 20.98
C SER A 60 -15.20 4.95 19.59
N SER A 61 -14.60 3.84 19.13
CA SER A 61 -14.88 3.23 17.83
C SER A 61 -14.88 1.71 17.90
N VAL A 62 -15.66 1.07 17.02
CA VAL A 62 -15.63 -0.37 16.81
C VAL A 62 -14.92 -0.65 15.48
N VAL A 63 -13.84 -1.42 15.50
CA VAL A 63 -13.04 -1.75 14.34
C VAL A 63 -13.33 -3.19 13.91
N LEU A 64 -13.88 -3.38 12.71
CA LEU A 64 -14.06 -4.68 12.11
C LEU A 64 -12.82 -5.07 11.31
N GLU A 65 -12.26 -6.24 11.60
CA GLU A 65 -11.12 -6.78 10.85
C GLU A 65 -11.39 -8.25 10.47
N ARG A 66 -11.23 -8.59 9.21
CA ARG A 66 -11.49 -9.94 8.68
C ARG A 66 -10.44 -10.98 9.12
N ASN A 67 -9.22 -10.54 9.42
CA ASN A 67 -8.14 -11.42 9.87
C ASN A 67 -8.16 -11.56 11.40
N PRO A 68 -7.48 -12.61 11.96
CA PRO A 68 -7.38 -12.80 13.41
C PRO A 68 -6.56 -11.70 14.12
N ARG A 69 -5.95 -10.79 13.36
CA ARG A 69 -5.20 -9.64 13.92
C ARG A 69 -5.23 -8.45 12.98
N VAL A 70 -5.27 -7.25 13.55
CA VAL A 70 -5.15 -5.99 12.80
C VAL A 70 -3.74 -5.75 12.29
N GLY A 71 -3.59 -4.92 11.26
CA GLY A 71 -2.29 -4.51 10.72
C GLY A 71 -1.56 -5.59 9.91
N LYS A 72 -2.20 -6.70 9.53
CA LYS A 72 -1.53 -7.83 8.86
C LYS A 72 -0.79 -7.43 7.59
N LYS A 73 -1.43 -6.66 6.69
CA LYS A 73 -0.80 -6.19 5.44
C LYS A 73 0.36 -5.23 5.73
N LEU A 74 0.25 -4.39 6.75
CA LEU A 74 1.28 -3.43 7.15
C LEU A 74 2.61 -4.12 7.49
N LEU A 75 2.57 -5.30 8.12
CA LEU A 75 3.76 -6.04 8.53
C LEU A 75 4.61 -6.57 7.36
N SER A 76 4.02 -6.73 6.18
CA SER A 76 4.73 -7.18 4.97
C SER A 76 5.31 -6.02 4.15
N THR A 77 4.95 -4.78 4.45
CA THR A 77 5.40 -3.61 3.68
C THR A 77 6.90 -3.34 3.87
N GLY A 78 7.55 -2.83 2.81
CA GLY A 78 8.97 -2.50 2.84
C GLY A 78 9.87 -3.68 3.22
N ASN A 79 9.53 -4.91 2.81
CA ASN A 79 10.22 -6.15 3.22
C ASN A 79 10.27 -6.32 4.75
N GLY A 80 9.17 -6.06 5.44
CA GLY A 80 9.05 -6.16 6.90
C GLY A 80 9.59 -4.95 7.68
N ARG A 81 10.06 -3.91 6.98
CA ARG A 81 10.58 -2.68 7.61
C ARG A 81 9.56 -1.56 7.70
N CYS A 82 8.49 -1.60 6.92
CA CYS A 82 7.46 -0.58 6.77
C CYS A 82 8.01 0.78 6.31
N ASN A 83 8.01 1.01 5.00
CA ASN A 83 8.33 2.32 4.44
C ASN A 83 7.13 3.26 4.65
N LEU A 84 7.22 4.13 5.66
CA LEU A 84 6.12 4.96 6.17
C LEU A 84 5.73 6.12 5.26
N GLY A 85 6.66 6.59 4.44
CA GLY A 85 6.47 7.77 3.63
C GLY A 85 7.73 8.18 2.89
N HIS A 86 7.74 9.37 2.33
CA HIS A 86 8.85 9.92 1.55
C HIS A 86 9.16 11.38 1.94
N VAL A 87 10.43 11.72 2.09
CA VAL A 87 10.87 13.07 2.48
C VAL A 87 11.93 13.56 1.48
N PRO A 88 11.70 14.69 0.78
CA PRO A 88 10.45 15.46 0.75
C PRO A 88 9.33 14.72 0.01
N LEU A 89 8.06 15.03 0.36
CA LEU A 89 6.91 14.51 -0.35
C LEU A 89 6.91 15.03 -1.80
N ASN A 90 6.78 14.11 -2.77
CA ASN A 90 6.73 14.44 -4.18
C ASN A 90 5.35 14.11 -4.76
N MET A 91 4.58 15.15 -5.11
CA MET A 91 3.23 14.98 -5.67
C MET A 91 3.22 14.36 -7.07
N SER A 92 4.31 14.42 -7.83
CA SER A 92 4.40 13.77 -9.15
C SER A 92 4.47 12.25 -9.07
N ALA A 93 4.70 11.70 -7.88
CA ALA A 93 4.68 10.26 -7.62
C ALA A 93 3.26 9.71 -7.36
N TYR A 94 2.23 10.57 -7.32
CA TYR A 94 0.85 10.15 -7.16
C TYR A 94 0.11 10.10 -8.48
N HIS A 95 -0.87 9.22 -8.57
CA HIS A 95 -1.64 8.90 -9.76
C HIS A 95 -3.14 8.76 -9.42
N GLY A 96 -3.99 8.63 -10.46
CA GLY A 96 -5.43 8.65 -10.30
C GLY A 96 -5.94 10.07 -10.08
N ASP A 97 -6.71 10.32 -9.04
CA ASP A 97 -7.32 11.62 -8.74
C ASP A 97 -6.32 12.57 -8.03
N VAL A 98 -5.23 12.92 -8.74
CA VAL A 98 -4.09 13.68 -8.19
C VAL A 98 -4.50 15.06 -7.64
N GLU A 99 -5.45 15.75 -8.27
CA GLU A 99 -5.91 17.07 -7.78
C GLU A 99 -6.63 16.94 -6.42
N PHE A 100 -7.34 15.85 -6.21
CA PHE A 100 -7.90 15.54 -4.90
C PHE A 100 -6.80 15.23 -3.87
N ALA A 101 -5.81 14.42 -4.28
CA ALA A 101 -4.67 14.13 -3.41
C ALA A 101 -3.94 15.40 -2.97
N LYS A 102 -3.72 16.37 -3.86
CA LYS A 102 -3.14 17.69 -3.51
C LYS A 102 -3.94 18.40 -2.42
N ARG A 103 -5.28 18.39 -2.47
CA ARG A 103 -6.14 19.00 -1.44
C ARG A 103 -6.07 18.26 -0.11
N VAL A 104 -5.97 16.92 -0.13
CA VAL A 104 -5.79 16.13 1.08
C VAL A 104 -4.43 16.42 1.73
N PHE A 105 -3.37 16.53 0.92
CA PHE A 105 -2.02 16.81 1.39
C PHE A 105 -1.75 18.28 1.75
N ALA A 106 -2.65 19.22 1.45
CA ALA A 106 -2.42 20.64 1.67
C ALA A 106 -2.03 20.98 3.14
N ASP A 107 -2.67 20.30 4.09
CA ASP A 107 -2.41 20.48 5.55
C ASP A 107 -1.56 19.34 6.15
N TRP A 108 -1.05 18.46 5.32
CA TRP A 108 -0.28 17.30 5.76
C TRP A 108 1.14 17.71 6.17
N ARG A 109 1.57 17.28 7.37
CA ARG A 109 2.89 17.62 7.92
C ARG A 109 3.91 16.48 7.81
N GLY A 110 3.62 15.48 6.99
CA GLY A 110 4.48 14.32 6.76
C GLY A 110 4.29 13.19 7.78
N ALA A 111 4.62 11.98 7.34
CA ALA A 111 4.48 10.77 8.13
C ALA A 111 5.34 10.79 9.41
N GLU A 112 6.52 11.42 9.39
CA GLU A 112 7.37 11.56 10.58
C GLU A 112 6.65 12.33 11.69
N SER A 113 6.06 13.50 11.36
CA SER A 113 5.29 14.32 12.30
C SER A 113 4.05 13.55 12.81
N PHE A 114 3.39 12.81 11.91
CA PHE A 114 2.25 11.98 12.26
C PHE A 114 2.62 10.91 13.28
N PHE A 115 3.69 10.17 13.08
CA PHE A 115 4.09 9.08 13.97
C PHE A 115 4.73 9.56 15.29
N LYS A 116 5.37 10.72 15.26
CA LYS A 116 5.93 11.34 16.48
C LYS A 116 4.87 11.53 17.58
N GLN A 117 3.62 11.83 17.22
CA GLN A 117 2.54 11.99 18.20
C GLN A 117 2.15 10.69 18.92
N PHE A 118 2.56 9.52 18.38
CA PHE A 118 2.37 8.18 18.95
C PHE A 118 3.67 7.60 19.51
N GLY A 119 4.71 8.43 19.69
CA GLY A 119 5.98 8.04 20.27
C GLY A 119 6.89 7.21 19.33
N LEU A 120 6.57 7.09 18.03
CA LEU A 120 7.42 6.41 17.08
C LEU A 120 8.47 7.37 16.51
N VAL A 121 9.74 7.00 16.62
CA VAL A 121 10.87 7.71 16.00
C VAL A 121 11.12 7.12 14.61
N CYS A 122 11.30 8.00 13.64
CA CYS A 122 11.53 7.63 12.24
C CYS A 122 12.88 8.17 11.75
N ARG A 123 13.37 7.62 10.64
CA ARG A 123 14.54 8.13 9.89
C ARG A 123 14.33 7.94 8.39
N ALA A 124 14.78 8.92 7.61
CA ALA A 124 14.86 8.80 6.16
C ALA A 124 16.19 8.13 5.75
N ASP A 125 16.16 7.36 4.67
CA ASP A 125 17.38 6.89 4.00
C ASP A 125 17.88 7.93 2.97
N THR A 126 18.97 7.61 2.28
CA THR A 126 19.57 8.50 1.27
C THR A 126 18.70 8.75 0.04
N GLN A 127 17.64 7.97 -0.13
CA GLN A 127 16.67 8.11 -1.21
C GLN A 127 15.35 8.77 -0.73
N GLY A 128 15.32 9.29 0.49
CA GLY A 128 14.14 9.96 1.05
C GLY A 128 13.06 9.01 1.59
N ARG A 129 13.25 7.69 1.57
CA ARG A 129 12.28 6.73 2.09
C ARG A 129 12.32 6.73 3.61
N LEU A 130 11.16 6.90 4.24
CA LEU A 130 11.02 7.02 5.69
C LEU A 130 10.72 5.65 6.33
N TYR A 131 11.53 5.26 7.31
CA TYR A 131 11.36 4.03 8.07
C TYR A 131 11.29 4.29 9.57
N PRO A 132 10.65 3.39 10.37
CA PRO A 132 10.80 3.45 11.83
C PRO A 132 12.27 3.26 12.19
N TYR A 133 12.73 3.94 13.24
CA TYR A 133 14.13 3.85 13.67
C TYR A 133 14.55 2.41 14.03
N SER A 134 13.62 1.62 14.55
CA SER A 134 13.78 0.18 14.82
C SER A 134 13.96 -0.67 13.57
N ASN A 135 13.67 -0.13 12.37
CA ASN A 135 13.72 -0.80 11.09
C ASN A 135 12.82 -2.06 11.00
N THR A 136 11.70 -2.08 11.75
CA THR A 136 10.71 -3.18 11.74
C THR A 136 9.28 -2.67 11.68
N ALA A 137 8.46 -3.28 10.84
CA ALA A 137 7.04 -2.98 10.69
C ALA A 137 6.23 -3.26 11.97
N ASN A 138 6.70 -4.14 12.85
CA ASN A 138 6.06 -4.39 14.14
C ASN A 138 5.99 -3.12 14.99
N SER A 139 7.06 -2.32 15.05
CA SER A 139 7.06 -1.08 15.84
C SER A 139 6.00 -0.09 15.36
N VAL A 140 5.72 -0.03 14.06
CA VAL A 140 4.66 0.81 13.49
C VAL A 140 3.29 0.30 13.89
N SER A 141 3.06 -1.00 13.70
CA SER A 141 1.79 -1.64 14.05
C SER A 141 1.49 -1.53 15.55
N ASP A 142 2.48 -1.75 16.41
CA ASP A 142 2.34 -1.71 17.86
C ASP A 142 2.12 -0.28 18.36
N SER A 143 2.83 0.72 17.79
CA SER A 143 2.61 2.13 18.10
C SER A 143 1.16 2.55 17.84
N LEU A 144 0.61 2.21 16.65
CA LEU A 144 -0.79 2.52 16.33
C LEU A 144 -1.76 1.73 17.20
N ARG A 145 -1.56 0.42 17.39
CA ARG A 145 -2.42 -0.42 18.23
C ARG A 145 -2.48 0.07 19.67
N ASN A 146 -1.34 0.42 20.25
CA ASN A 146 -1.27 0.93 21.62
C ASN A 146 -1.94 2.29 21.77
N ALA A 147 -1.96 3.10 20.70
CA ALA A 147 -2.66 4.37 20.67
C ALA A 147 -4.19 4.21 20.50
N CYS A 148 -4.69 3.08 20.04
CA CYS A 148 -6.13 2.80 19.89
C CYS A 148 -6.80 2.45 21.25
N THR A 149 -6.61 3.29 22.25
CA THR A 149 -7.06 3.03 23.65
C THR A 149 -8.58 3.00 23.82
N ARG A 150 -9.33 3.54 22.86
CA ARG A 150 -10.80 3.57 22.82
C ARG A 150 -11.37 2.82 21.63
N GLY A 151 -10.55 2.01 20.96
CA GLY A 151 -10.96 1.11 19.87
C GLY A 151 -11.31 -0.26 20.40
N GLU A 152 -12.51 -0.75 20.12
CA GLU A 152 -12.87 -2.16 20.29
C GLU A 152 -12.59 -2.89 18.97
N PHE A 153 -11.77 -3.94 18.99
CA PHE A 153 -11.41 -4.70 17.80
C PHE A 153 -12.24 -5.99 17.70
N LEU A 154 -13.07 -6.08 16.66
CA LEU A 154 -13.77 -7.29 16.26
C LEU A 154 -12.94 -7.95 15.15
N THR A 155 -12.02 -8.82 15.53
CA THR A 155 -11.22 -9.65 14.60
C THR A 155 -12.05 -10.84 14.10
N ASP A 156 -11.57 -11.52 13.05
CA ASP A 156 -12.28 -12.60 12.37
C ASP A 156 -13.71 -12.19 11.95
N THR A 157 -13.90 -10.88 11.70
CA THR A 157 -15.20 -10.28 11.40
C THR A 157 -15.14 -9.55 10.05
N PRO A 158 -15.28 -10.27 8.93
CA PRO A 158 -15.36 -9.65 7.62
C PRO A 158 -16.63 -8.80 7.52
N CYS A 159 -16.53 -7.63 6.88
CA CYS A 159 -17.70 -6.88 6.49
C CYS A 159 -18.29 -7.52 5.22
N SER A 160 -19.51 -8.03 5.31
CA SER A 160 -20.22 -8.67 4.20
C SER A 160 -21.33 -7.79 3.64
N ASP A 161 -21.84 -6.83 4.44
CA ASP A 161 -22.95 -5.97 4.06
C ASP A 161 -22.95 -4.68 4.88
N ILE A 162 -23.37 -3.58 4.24
CA ILE A 162 -23.66 -2.28 4.88
C ILE A 162 -24.94 -1.75 4.25
N THR A 163 -25.94 -1.46 5.08
CA THR A 163 -27.21 -0.88 4.63
C THR A 163 -27.52 0.40 5.40
N PRO A 164 -28.05 1.45 4.74
CA PRO A 164 -28.57 2.61 5.45
C PRO A 164 -29.71 2.22 6.39
N SER A 165 -29.70 2.73 7.61
CA SER A 165 -30.76 2.49 8.59
C SER A 165 -31.90 3.51 8.43
N PRO A 166 -33.18 3.08 8.49
CA PRO A 166 -34.31 4.01 8.48
C PRO A 166 -34.30 5.05 9.62
N LYS A 167 -33.56 4.76 10.69
CA LYS A 167 -33.38 5.65 11.86
C LYS A 167 -32.18 6.58 11.72
N GLY A 168 -31.56 6.64 10.55
CA GLY A 168 -30.26 7.26 10.30
C GLY A 168 -29.09 6.33 10.63
N GLY A 169 -27.88 6.66 10.14
CA GLY A 169 -26.71 5.78 10.26
C GLY A 169 -26.81 4.51 9.42
N PHE A 170 -26.11 3.45 9.83
CA PHE A 170 -25.90 2.24 9.04
C PHE A 170 -26.04 0.98 9.88
N ILE A 171 -26.44 -0.10 9.23
CA ILE A 171 -26.45 -1.47 9.77
C ILE A 171 -25.38 -2.26 9.01
N ILE A 172 -24.40 -2.78 9.75
CA ILE A 172 -23.29 -3.58 9.22
C ILE A 172 -23.51 -5.04 9.62
N ASN A 173 -23.36 -5.96 8.70
CA ASN A 173 -23.52 -7.42 8.92
C ASN A 173 -24.84 -7.79 9.61
N LYS A 174 -25.91 -6.98 9.43
CA LYS A 174 -27.27 -7.16 10.03
C LYS A 174 -27.33 -7.02 11.55
N ASN A 175 -26.22 -6.89 12.27
CA ASN A 175 -26.18 -6.91 13.74
C ASN A 175 -25.33 -5.82 14.40
N ILE A 176 -24.69 -4.94 13.62
CA ILE A 176 -23.91 -3.82 14.14
C ILE A 176 -24.55 -2.53 13.63
N TYR A 177 -25.09 -1.72 14.52
CA TYR A 177 -25.57 -0.39 14.20
C TYR A 177 -24.48 0.65 14.49
N ALA A 178 -24.19 1.54 13.52
CA ALA A 178 -23.27 2.64 13.65
C ALA A 178 -23.88 3.93 13.10
N GLN A 179 -23.74 5.05 13.82
CA GLN A 179 -24.17 6.35 13.28
C GLN A 179 -23.30 6.80 12.12
N ARG A 180 -22.00 6.50 12.17
CA ARG A 180 -21.01 6.81 11.13
C ARG A 180 -20.19 5.58 10.84
N VAL A 181 -19.82 5.43 9.56
CA VAL A 181 -18.97 4.33 9.09
C VAL A 181 -17.76 4.89 8.37
N ILE A 182 -16.58 4.40 8.72
CA ILE A 182 -15.33 4.68 8.00
C ILE A 182 -14.92 3.42 7.25
N TRP A 183 -14.96 3.48 5.92
CA TRP A 183 -14.45 2.41 5.07
C TRP A 183 -12.95 2.55 4.90
N ALA A 184 -12.19 1.61 5.47
CA ALA A 184 -10.72 1.55 5.47
C ALA A 184 -10.19 0.18 5.02
N CYS A 185 -10.96 -0.56 4.20
CA CYS A 185 -10.62 -1.92 3.77
C CYS A 185 -9.44 -1.99 2.80
N GLY A 186 -9.00 -0.85 2.25
CA GLY A 186 -7.95 -0.80 1.24
C GLY A 186 -8.39 -1.47 -0.06
N SER A 187 -7.49 -2.22 -0.68
CA SER A 187 -7.67 -2.89 -1.97
C SER A 187 -7.35 -4.39 -1.90
N ALA A 188 -7.48 -5.07 -3.06
CA ALA A 188 -7.15 -6.47 -3.26
C ALA A 188 -5.63 -6.75 -3.36
N ALA A 189 -4.77 -5.73 -3.37
CA ALA A 189 -3.33 -5.90 -3.51
C ALA A 189 -2.75 -6.81 -2.41
N GLY A 190 -1.90 -7.77 -2.81
CA GLY A 190 -1.27 -8.72 -1.90
C GLY A 190 -2.22 -9.78 -1.32
N VAL A 191 -3.44 -9.90 -1.88
CA VAL A 191 -4.44 -10.87 -1.44
C VAL A 191 -4.61 -11.95 -2.47
N SER A 192 -4.56 -13.22 -2.03
CA SER A 192 -4.80 -14.40 -2.87
C SER A 192 -6.25 -14.85 -2.74
N GLY A 193 -6.85 -15.31 -3.85
CA GLY A 193 -8.20 -15.87 -3.89
C GLY A 193 -9.32 -14.85 -3.69
N GLU A 194 -10.50 -15.34 -3.28
CA GLU A 194 -11.73 -14.55 -3.15
C GLU A 194 -11.78 -13.60 -1.93
N ALA A 195 -10.77 -13.63 -1.07
CA ALA A 195 -10.69 -12.81 0.15
C ALA A 195 -10.32 -11.33 -0.12
N SER A 196 -10.65 -10.82 -1.28
CA SER A 196 -10.46 -9.43 -1.69
C SER A 196 -11.41 -8.48 -0.92
N PRO A 197 -11.02 -7.23 -0.62
CA PRO A 197 -11.97 -6.21 -0.19
C PRO A 197 -13.12 -6.10 -1.19
N ASN A 198 -14.34 -6.18 -0.69
CA ASN A 198 -15.50 -6.27 -1.54
C ASN A 198 -16.05 -4.88 -1.89
N PHE A 199 -15.56 -4.28 -2.97
CA PHE A 199 -16.10 -3.02 -3.48
C PHE A 199 -17.60 -3.09 -3.82
N SER A 200 -18.16 -4.30 -4.03
CA SER A 200 -19.58 -4.45 -4.30
C SER A 200 -20.49 -3.95 -3.16
N ILE A 201 -19.95 -3.81 -1.94
CA ILE A 201 -20.67 -3.18 -0.83
C ILE A 201 -20.85 -1.69 -1.10
N LEU A 202 -19.78 -1.02 -1.58
CA LEU A 202 -19.84 0.41 -1.91
C LEU A 202 -20.66 0.66 -3.19
N GLU A 203 -20.61 -0.25 -4.17
CA GLU A 203 -21.49 -0.22 -5.36
C GLU A 203 -22.97 -0.33 -5.00
N LYS A 204 -23.33 -1.22 -4.07
CA LYS A 204 -24.71 -1.33 -3.55
C LYS A 204 -25.16 -0.08 -2.81
N LEU A 205 -24.22 0.67 -2.23
CA LEU A 205 -24.46 1.99 -1.64
C LEU A 205 -24.50 3.11 -2.71
N GLY A 206 -24.40 2.80 -4.01
CA GLY A 206 -24.49 3.74 -5.11
C GLY A 206 -23.19 4.42 -5.51
N HIS A 207 -22.04 4.00 -4.93
CA HIS A 207 -20.73 4.49 -5.36
C HIS A 207 -20.28 3.85 -6.68
N THR A 208 -19.64 4.63 -7.52
CA THR A 208 -18.96 4.14 -8.72
C THR A 208 -17.60 3.55 -8.34
N ILE A 209 -17.15 2.56 -9.09
CA ILE A 209 -15.82 1.97 -8.93
C ILE A 209 -15.03 2.14 -10.22
N VAL A 210 -13.96 2.89 -10.17
CA VAL A 210 -12.92 2.83 -11.20
C VAL A 210 -12.28 1.44 -11.10
N PRO A 211 -12.36 0.58 -12.16
CA PRO A 211 -11.95 -0.81 -12.06
C PRO A 211 -10.53 -0.96 -11.50
N PRO A 212 -10.33 -1.70 -10.41
CA PRO A 212 -9.02 -1.89 -9.83
C PRO A 212 -8.10 -2.71 -10.74
N HIS A 213 -6.86 -2.27 -10.93
CA HIS A 213 -5.84 -2.96 -11.73
C HIS A 213 -4.55 -3.12 -10.92
N PRO A 214 -3.86 -4.28 -10.99
CA PRO A 214 -2.58 -4.48 -10.30
C PRO A 214 -1.54 -3.43 -10.70
N ALA A 215 -0.96 -2.77 -9.71
CA ALA A 215 0.12 -1.81 -9.88
C ALA A 215 1.24 -2.09 -8.86
N LEU A 216 2.44 -1.54 -9.11
CA LEU A 216 3.65 -1.84 -8.36
C LEU A 216 3.89 -3.35 -8.25
N CYS A 217 3.85 -4.01 -9.40
CA CYS A 217 4.02 -5.45 -9.54
C CYS A 217 4.97 -5.80 -10.69
N PRO A 218 5.44 -7.05 -10.80
CA PRO A 218 6.20 -7.50 -11.96
C PRO A 218 5.41 -7.32 -13.26
N VAL A 219 6.09 -6.92 -14.31
CA VAL A 219 5.57 -6.82 -15.69
C VAL A 219 5.86 -8.13 -16.40
N ILE A 220 4.85 -8.71 -17.05
CA ILE A 220 4.95 -10.00 -17.77
C ILE A 220 5.41 -9.75 -19.19
N THR A 221 6.33 -10.58 -19.65
CA THR A 221 6.89 -10.59 -21.01
C THR A 221 7.13 -12.04 -21.49
N ASP A 222 7.63 -12.20 -22.71
CA ASP A 222 7.95 -13.53 -23.24
C ASP A 222 9.08 -14.21 -22.41
N LYS A 223 8.83 -15.45 -22.01
CA LYS A 223 9.80 -16.29 -21.28
C LYS A 223 11.09 -16.53 -22.07
N ALA A 224 11.01 -16.58 -23.40
CA ALA A 224 12.19 -16.77 -24.23
C ALA A 224 13.20 -15.63 -24.08
N LEU A 225 12.73 -14.39 -23.85
CA LEU A 225 13.58 -13.22 -23.68
C LEU A 225 14.31 -13.20 -22.32
N THR A 226 13.71 -13.78 -21.28
CA THR A 226 14.25 -13.71 -19.92
C THR A 226 14.98 -14.98 -19.47
N ARG A 227 14.75 -16.13 -20.15
CA ARG A 227 15.25 -17.45 -19.73
C ARG A 227 16.75 -17.47 -19.44
N SER A 228 17.56 -16.94 -20.37
CA SER A 228 19.05 -16.96 -20.28
C SER A 228 19.60 -16.08 -19.16
N VAL A 229 18.87 -15.07 -18.73
CA VAL A 229 19.25 -14.09 -17.70
C VAL A 229 18.43 -14.20 -16.42
N LYS A 230 17.56 -15.20 -16.31
CA LYS A 230 16.71 -15.45 -15.14
C LYS A 230 17.52 -15.45 -13.84
N GLY A 231 17.01 -14.74 -12.84
CA GLY A 231 17.62 -14.60 -11.51
C GLY A 231 18.69 -13.52 -11.41
N LEU A 232 19.09 -12.91 -12.54
CA LEU A 232 20.05 -11.80 -12.52
C LEU A 232 19.36 -10.48 -12.19
N ARG A 233 20.17 -9.56 -11.72
CA ARG A 233 19.83 -8.16 -11.48
C ARG A 233 20.83 -7.28 -12.22
N ILE A 234 20.33 -6.25 -12.90
CA ILE A 234 21.14 -5.33 -13.70
C ILE A 234 20.60 -3.92 -13.49
N ARG A 235 21.47 -2.97 -13.25
CA ARG A 235 21.10 -1.55 -13.27
C ARG A 235 20.90 -1.12 -14.72
N ALA A 236 19.83 -0.39 -14.98
CA ALA A 236 19.46 0.09 -16.30
C ALA A 236 18.61 1.38 -16.21
N LEU A 237 18.62 2.14 -17.28
CA LEU A 237 17.53 3.10 -17.55
C LEU A 237 16.41 2.33 -18.26
N CYS A 238 15.26 2.28 -17.62
CA CYS A 238 14.09 1.51 -18.06
C CYS A 238 13.09 2.47 -18.69
N ASN A 239 12.83 2.31 -19.98
CA ASN A 239 11.89 3.13 -20.73
C ASN A 239 10.61 2.35 -20.99
N ALA A 240 9.47 2.92 -20.66
CA ALA A 240 8.16 2.47 -21.10
C ALA A 240 7.89 3.10 -22.49
N VAL A 241 7.79 2.28 -23.51
CA VAL A 241 7.70 2.71 -24.91
C VAL A 241 6.38 2.24 -25.52
N VAL A 242 5.70 3.14 -26.23
CA VAL A 242 4.49 2.85 -27.03
C VAL A 242 4.74 3.34 -28.47
N GLY A 243 4.77 2.40 -29.43
CA GLY A 243 5.24 2.70 -30.76
C GLY A 243 6.71 3.17 -30.72
N ASN A 244 6.96 4.42 -31.13
CA ASN A 244 8.30 5.02 -31.10
C ASN A 244 8.43 6.12 -30.01
N LYS A 245 7.48 6.20 -29.07
CA LYS A 245 7.46 7.26 -28.06
C LYS A 245 7.76 6.69 -26.68
N ILE A 246 8.74 7.24 -25.99
CA ILE A 246 8.97 7.03 -24.57
C ILE A 246 7.87 7.76 -23.79
N ILE A 247 7.11 7.02 -23.00
CA ILE A 247 6.02 7.52 -22.16
C ILE A 247 6.53 7.92 -20.78
N LYS A 248 7.38 7.05 -20.18
CA LYS A 248 8.00 7.27 -18.86
C LYS A 248 9.35 6.56 -18.82
N SER A 249 10.28 7.14 -18.08
CA SER A 249 11.60 6.53 -17.82
C SER A 249 11.81 6.41 -16.30
N GLU A 250 12.41 5.30 -15.89
CA GLU A 250 12.79 5.00 -14.52
C GLU A 250 14.19 4.42 -14.50
N GLU A 251 15.07 4.88 -13.62
CA GLU A 251 16.40 4.30 -13.45
C GLU A 251 16.46 3.41 -12.22
N GLY A 252 17.06 2.23 -12.33
CA GLY A 252 17.19 1.34 -11.19
C GLY A 252 17.65 -0.06 -11.53
N GLU A 253 17.58 -0.95 -10.52
CA GLU A 253 17.91 -2.35 -10.67
C GLU A 253 16.72 -3.14 -11.21
N VAL A 254 16.87 -3.70 -12.41
CA VAL A 254 15.93 -4.62 -13.02
C VAL A 254 16.25 -6.05 -12.59
N GLN A 255 15.27 -6.77 -12.10
CA GLN A 255 15.37 -8.20 -11.79
C GLN A 255 14.66 -9.02 -12.88
N PHE A 256 15.39 -9.95 -13.48
CA PHE A 256 14.86 -10.87 -14.47
C PHE A 256 14.29 -12.12 -13.81
N ASN A 257 12.99 -12.36 -14.03
CA ASN A 257 12.29 -13.55 -13.56
C ASN A 257 11.91 -14.45 -14.75
N ASP A 258 11.24 -15.57 -14.51
CA ASP A 258 10.76 -16.47 -15.54
C ASP A 258 9.55 -15.86 -16.27
N GLY A 259 9.77 -15.22 -17.40
CA GLY A 259 8.74 -14.52 -18.18
C GLY A 259 8.27 -13.20 -17.55
N ALA A 260 9.08 -12.59 -16.70
CA ALA A 260 8.73 -11.30 -16.09
C ALA A 260 9.95 -10.46 -15.76
N LEU A 261 9.76 -9.15 -15.77
CA LEU A 261 10.68 -8.15 -15.24
C LEU A 261 10.13 -7.61 -13.91
N SER A 262 11.03 -7.32 -12.96
CA SER A 262 10.71 -6.76 -11.66
C SER A 262 11.82 -5.79 -11.22
N GLY A 263 11.74 -5.25 -10.02
CA GLY A 263 12.59 -4.17 -9.52
C GLY A 263 11.78 -2.89 -9.41
N ILE A 264 12.20 -1.94 -8.56
CA ILE A 264 11.45 -0.73 -8.27
C ILE A 264 11.13 0.05 -9.56
N CYS A 265 12.13 0.25 -10.44
CA CYS A 265 11.98 0.93 -11.72
C CYS A 265 10.90 0.28 -12.61
N ILE A 266 10.89 -1.06 -12.70
CA ILE A 266 9.88 -1.80 -13.48
C ILE A 266 8.50 -1.72 -12.81
N MET A 267 8.46 -1.82 -11.48
CA MET A 267 7.21 -1.77 -10.74
C MET A 267 6.53 -0.40 -10.88
N ASN A 268 7.28 0.70 -10.88
CA ASN A 268 6.75 2.03 -11.17
C ASN A 268 6.19 2.16 -12.61
N LEU A 269 6.78 1.43 -13.56
CA LEU A 269 6.27 1.39 -14.95
C LEU A 269 5.05 0.46 -15.11
N SER A 270 4.85 -0.51 -14.22
CA SER A 270 3.79 -1.53 -14.35
C SER A 270 2.38 -0.93 -14.41
N ARG A 271 2.18 0.23 -13.82
CA ARG A 271 0.93 0.98 -13.85
C ARG A 271 0.47 1.31 -15.28
N LEU A 272 1.41 1.59 -16.17
CA LEU A 272 1.14 1.93 -17.56
C LEU A 272 0.52 0.77 -18.36
N VAL A 273 0.63 -0.46 -17.87
CA VAL A 273 0.01 -1.64 -18.51
C VAL A 273 -1.51 -1.51 -18.55
N ARG A 274 -2.11 -0.85 -17.56
CA ARG A 274 -3.55 -0.54 -17.56
C ARG A 274 -3.97 0.29 -18.78
N ASP A 275 -3.17 1.31 -19.10
CA ASP A 275 -3.52 2.31 -20.10
C ASP A 275 -3.14 1.87 -21.53
N TYR A 276 -2.07 1.11 -21.68
CA TYR A 276 -1.47 0.76 -22.96
C TYR A 276 -1.51 -0.74 -23.31
N GLY A 277 -1.75 -1.61 -22.32
CA GLY A 277 -1.83 -3.06 -22.55
C GLY A 277 -0.63 -3.62 -23.34
N ASN A 278 -0.93 -4.42 -24.34
CA ASN A 278 0.08 -5.07 -25.19
C ASN A 278 0.81 -4.10 -26.15
N ALA A 279 0.38 -2.85 -26.26
CA ALA A 279 1.12 -1.83 -27.03
C ALA A 279 2.38 -1.34 -26.30
N LEU A 280 2.49 -1.66 -24.99
CA LEU A 280 3.63 -1.27 -24.17
C LEU A 280 4.83 -2.20 -24.39
N THR A 281 5.99 -1.61 -24.50
CA THR A 281 7.29 -2.30 -24.47
C THR A 281 8.15 -1.69 -23.39
N VAL A 282 8.81 -2.52 -22.59
CA VAL A 282 9.88 -2.07 -21.69
C VAL A 282 11.19 -2.19 -22.47
N SER A 283 11.85 -1.06 -22.69
CA SER A 283 13.19 -0.96 -23.28
C SER A 283 14.22 -0.67 -22.20
N LEU A 284 15.30 -1.42 -22.18
CA LEU A 284 16.38 -1.26 -21.20
C LEU A 284 17.63 -0.70 -21.89
N ASP A 285 18.09 0.49 -21.44
CA ASP A 285 19.45 0.96 -21.68
C ASP A 285 20.31 0.46 -20.51
N LEU A 286 21.18 -0.50 -20.79
CA LEU A 286 22.02 -1.18 -19.80
C LEU A 286 23.30 -0.41 -19.43
N ALA A 287 23.63 0.63 -20.18
CA ALA A 287 24.82 1.44 -19.99
C ALA A 287 24.54 2.90 -20.36
N PRO A 288 23.63 3.59 -19.62
CA PRO A 288 23.18 4.93 -19.98
C PRO A 288 24.31 5.97 -19.98
N GLU A 289 25.39 5.73 -19.25
CA GLU A 289 26.55 6.60 -19.14
C GLU A 289 27.48 6.55 -20.37
N TYR A 290 27.31 5.55 -21.26
CA TYR A 290 28.19 5.33 -22.41
C TYR A 290 27.46 5.56 -23.74
N THR A 291 28.20 6.14 -24.73
CA THR A 291 27.75 6.19 -26.12
C THR A 291 28.02 4.86 -26.83
N LEU A 292 27.33 4.59 -27.96
CA LEU A 292 27.60 3.41 -28.77
C LEU A 292 29.04 3.33 -29.25
N GLU A 293 29.66 4.47 -29.56
CA GLU A 293 31.06 4.52 -29.99
C GLU A 293 32.03 4.07 -28.87
N GLN A 294 31.78 4.51 -27.65
CA GLN A 294 32.55 4.08 -26.47
C GLN A 294 32.32 2.57 -26.21
N LEU A 295 31.10 2.08 -26.36
CA LEU A 295 30.79 0.67 -26.15
C LEU A 295 31.43 -0.27 -27.17
N ARG A 296 31.82 0.21 -28.37
CA ARG A 296 32.53 -0.60 -29.39
C ARG A 296 33.90 -1.07 -28.95
N VAL A 297 34.57 -0.33 -28.09
CA VAL A 297 35.94 -0.63 -27.65
C VAL A 297 35.99 -1.27 -26.25
N ILE A 298 34.89 -1.32 -25.53
CA ILE A 298 34.84 -1.89 -24.19
C ILE A 298 34.38 -3.38 -24.28
N PRO A 299 35.13 -4.33 -23.74
CA PRO A 299 34.71 -5.72 -23.68
C PRO A 299 33.42 -5.87 -22.85
N LEU A 300 32.42 -6.62 -23.36
CA LEU A 300 31.16 -6.86 -22.66
C LEU A 300 31.35 -7.49 -21.27
N SER A 301 32.38 -8.31 -21.09
CA SER A 301 32.76 -8.91 -19.80
C SER A 301 33.28 -7.90 -18.77
N GLY A 302 33.69 -6.72 -19.20
CA GLY A 302 34.07 -5.61 -18.31
C GLY A 302 32.87 -4.77 -17.85
N LEU A 303 31.73 -4.87 -18.55
CA LEU A 303 30.51 -4.11 -18.27
C LEU A 303 29.45 -4.94 -17.56
N PHE A 304 29.32 -6.23 -17.94
CA PHE A 304 28.16 -7.04 -17.56
C PHE A 304 28.56 -8.38 -16.94
N HIS A 305 27.65 -8.89 -16.11
CA HIS A 305 27.72 -10.28 -15.65
C HIS A 305 27.86 -11.24 -16.85
N LYS A 306 28.68 -12.31 -16.72
CA LYS A 306 29.02 -13.27 -17.78
C LYS A 306 27.82 -13.69 -18.62
N ARG A 307 26.70 -14.13 -17.99
CA ARG A 307 25.50 -14.58 -18.70
C ARG A 307 24.85 -13.49 -19.56
N VAL A 308 24.92 -12.23 -19.13
CA VAL A 308 24.40 -11.08 -19.88
C VAL A 308 25.31 -10.78 -21.06
N ALA A 309 26.62 -10.76 -20.84
CA ALA A 309 27.63 -10.58 -21.89
C ALA A 309 27.50 -11.66 -22.99
N GLU A 310 27.30 -12.93 -22.62
CA GLU A 310 27.08 -14.04 -23.56
C GLU A 310 25.80 -13.88 -24.40
N VAL A 311 24.74 -13.31 -23.82
CA VAL A 311 23.49 -13.02 -24.56
C VAL A 311 23.68 -11.85 -25.49
N LEU A 312 24.30 -10.76 -25.04
CA LEU A 312 24.52 -9.55 -25.82
C LEU A 312 25.54 -9.76 -26.94
N ALA A 313 26.55 -10.63 -26.76
CA ALA A 313 27.51 -10.99 -27.80
C ALA A 313 26.89 -11.61 -29.05
N LYS A 314 25.65 -12.12 -28.96
CA LYS A 314 24.87 -12.72 -30.06
C LYS A 314 23.88 -11.74 -30.68
N LYS A 315 23.87 -10.47 -30.25
CA LYS A 315 22.93 -9.43 -30.65
C LYS A 315 23.70 -8.22 -31.23
N PRO A 316 23.03 -7.35 -31.98
CA PRO A 316 23.60 -6.06 -32.38
C PRO A 316 24.03 -5.25 -31.16
N LEU A 317 25.08 -4.44 -31.31
CA LEU A 317 25.63 -3.61 -30.22
C LEU A 317 24.58 -2.64 -29.66
N GLU A 318 23.69 -2.16 -30.51
CA GLU A 318 22.58 -1.27 -30.21
C GLU A 318 21.64 -1.85 -29.15
N THR A 319 21.59 -3.18 -29.03
CA THR A 319 20.77 -3.86 -27.98
C THR A 319 21.21 -3.46 -26.57
N ILE A 320 22.45 -3.02 -26.36
CA ILE A 320 22.91 -2.53 -25.06
C ILE A 320 22.12 -1.27 -24.65
N LYS A 321 21.77 -0.44 -25.62
CA LYS A 321 21.03 0.82 -25.44
C LYS A 321 19.51 0.66 -25.55
N ASP A 322 19.05 -0.43 -26.16
CA ASP A 322 17.63 -0.66 -26.44
C ASP A 322 17.31 -2.17 -26.42
N TRP A 323 17.37 -2.77 -25.21
CA TRP A 323 16.97 -4.17 -25.05
C TRP A 323 15.47 -4.25 -24.75
N CYS A 324 14.70 -4.57 -25.77
CA CYS A 324 13.24 -4.52 -25.76
C CYS A 324 12.60 -5.80 -25.20
N PHE A 325 11.58 -5.59 -24.36
CA PHE A 325 10.72 -6.61 -23.75
C PHE A 325 9.25 -6.23 -23.97
N PRO A 326 8.59 -6.76 -25.00
CA PRO A 326 7.15 -6.55 -25.21
C PRO A 326 6.36 -6.99 -23.99
N VAL A 327 5.43 -6.15 -23.54
CA VAL A 327 4.62 -6.41 -22.36
C VAL A 327 3.36 -7.18 -22.77
N THR A 328 3.05 -8.26 -22.04
CA THR A 328 1.83 -9.05 -22.25
C THR A 328 0.84 -8.91 -21.07
N GLY A 329 1.21 -8.24 -20.01
CA GLY A 329 0.37 -7.99 -18.86
C GLY A 329 1.16 -7.67 -17.60
N THR A 330 0.46 -7.68 -16.47
CA THR A 330 1.04 -7.58 -15.14
C THR A 330 0.94 -8.90 -14.39
N ALA A 331 1.73 -9.06 -13.33
CA ALA A 331 1.51 -10.13 -12.38
C ALA A 331 0.14 -9.98 -11.70
N GLU A 332 -0.38 -11.09 -11.15
CA GLU A 332 -1.65 -11.14 -10.43
C GLU A 332 -1.68 -10.19 -9.23
N GLN A 333 -2.88 -9.80 -8.80
CA GLN A 333 -3.12 -8.96 -7.62
C GLN A 333 -2.40 -9.45 -6.35
N SER A 334 -2.24 -10.77 -6.20
CA SER A 334 -1.52 -11.38 -5.07
C SER A 334 -0.04 -10.97 -4.98
N LYS A 335 0.54 -10.53 -6.10
CA LYS A 335 1.93 -10.03 -6.20
C LYS A 335 2.01 -8.51 -6.34
N ALA A 336 0.88 -7.83 -6.40
CA ALA A 336 0.82 -6.38 -6.47
C ALA A 336 1.02 -5.77 -5.07
N GLN A 337 1.73 -4.65 -5.00
CA GLN A 337 1.83 -3.89 -3.75
C GLN A 337 0.62 -2.98 -3.56
N VAL A 338 0.04 -2.48 -4.66
CA VAL A 338 -1.16 -1.64 -4.68
C VAL A 338 -2.06 -2.02 -5.86
N MET A 339 -3.34 -1.60 -5.79
CA MET A 339 -4.22 -1.57 -6.94
C MET A 339 -4.43 -0.11 -7.35
N SER A 340 -4.27 0.22 -8.63
CA SER A 340 -4.76 1.48 -9.18
C SER A 340 -6.27 1.39 -9.40
N GLY A 341 -7.01 2.47 -9.20
CA GLY A 341 -8.48 2.46 -9.22
C GLY A 341 -9.09 2.55 -7.83
N GLY A 342 -10.40 2.35 -7.72
CA GLY A 342 -11.16 2.50 -6.48
C GLY A 342 -12.28 3.53 -6.59
N ILE A 343 -12.72 4.13 -5.50
CA ILE A 343 -13.76 5.16 -5.47
C ILE A 343 -13.23 6.46 -6.09
N PRO A 344 -13.89 7.01 -7.12
CA PRO A 344 -13.49 8.28 -7.71
C PRO A 344 -13.69 9.43 -6.71
N ALA A 345 -12.73 10.36 -6.70
CA ALA A 345 -12.69 11.43 -5.72
C ALA A 345 -13.80 12.49 -5.89
N ASP A 346 -14.44 12.55 -7.05
CA ASP A 346 -15.59 13.42 -7.27
C ASP A 346 -16.84 13.00 -6.47
N GLU A 347 -16.88 11.76 -5.96
CA GLU A 347 -17.90 11.28 -5.04
C GLU A 347 -17.59 11.56 -3.56
N LEU A 348 -16.43 12.14 -3.25
CA LEU A 348 -15.98 12.47 -1.90
C LEU A 348 -15.83 13.98 -1.69
N ASN A 349 -16.13 14.43 -0.47
CA ASN A 349 -15.75 15.74 0.01
C ASN A 349 -14.28 15.73 0.48
N ASP A 350 -13.69 16.91 0.66
CA ASP A 350 -12.28 17.02 1.06
C ASP A 350 -12.00 16.45 2.46
N ASP A 351 -13.01 16.31 3.31
CA ASP A 351 -12.94 15.66 4.62
C ASP A 351 -13.09 14.13 4.54
N MET A 352 -13.02 13.54 3.36
CA MET A 352 -13.17 12.11 3.07
C MET A 352 -14.61 11.59 3.24
N SER A 353 -15.59 12.43 3.52
CA SER A 353 -17.00 12.01 3.59
C SER A 353 -17.59 11.75 2.20
N SER A 354 -18.45 10.74 2.12
CA SER A 354 -19.22 10.43 0.91
C SER A 354 -20.24 11.55 0.60
N LYS A 355 -20.31 11.99 -0.67
CA LYS A 355 -21.37 12.88 -1.16
C LYS A 355 -22.69 12.16 -1.35
N ILE A 356 -22.68 10.81 -1.39
CA ILE A 356 -23.86 9.98 -1.65
C ILE A 356 -24.54 9.64 -0.31
N HIS A 357 -23.75 9.23 0.71
CA HIS A 357 -24.27 8.83 2.01
C HIS A 357 -23.68 9.67 3.14
N PRO A 358 -24.45 10.61 3.74
CA PRO A 358 -24.04 11.32 4.94
C PRO A 358 -23.67 10.36 6.08
N GLY A 359 -22.50 10.54 6.67
CA GLY A 359 -21.99 9.67 7.74
C GLY A 359 -21.16 8.48 7.26
N LEU A 360 -21.02 8.25 5.95
CA LEU A 360 -20.04 7.33 5.37
C LEU A 360 -18.78 8.11 5.00
N TYR A 361 -17.62 7.57 5.35
CA TYR A 361 -16.29 8.10 5.00
C TYR A 361 -15.47 7.01 4.33
N ILE A 362 -14.64 7.37 3.35
CA ILE A 362 -13.81 6.41 2.60
C ILE A 362 -12.37 6.89 2.60
N ILE A 363 -11.44 6.08 3.11
CA ILE A 363 -10.04 6.47 3.31
C ILE A 363 -9.05 5.43 2.81
N GLY A 364 -7.82 5.87 2.61
CA GLY A 364 -6.69 5.03 2.19
C GLY A 364 -6.82 4.55 0.76
N GLU A 365 -6.32 3.35 0.51
CA GLU A 365 -6.20 2.73 -0.82
C GLU A 365 -7.57 2.38 -1.47
N ALA A 366 -8.69 2.58 -0.78
CA ALA A 366 -10.02 2.42 -1.37
C ALA A 366 -10.42 3.58 -2.29
N VAL A 367 -9.77 4.74 -2.17
CA VAL A 367 -9.94 5.91 -3.03
C VAL A 367 -9.06 5.77 -4.26
N ASN A 368 -9.51 6.25 -5.42
CA ASN A 368 -8.76 6.20 -6.69
C ASN A 368 -7.51 7.12 -6.67
N VAL A 369 -6.61 6.88 -5.72
CA VAL A 369 -5.29 7.50 -5.60
C VAL A 369 -4.28 6.43 -5.24
N ASP A 370 -3.27 6.27 -6.06
CA ASP A 370 -2.14 5.38 -5.81
C ASP A 370 -0.81 6.13 -6.02
N GLY A 371 0.26 5.68 -5.37
CA GLY A 371 1.58 6.28 -5.47
C GLY A 371 2.64 5.31 -5.97
N ASP A 372 3.75 5.83 -6.49
CA ASP A 372 4.93 5.05 -6.87
C ASP A 372 5.52 4.28 -5.67
N CYS A 373 6.45 3.36 -5.92
CA CYS A 373 7.25 2.74 -4.86
C CYS A 373 8.04 3.82 -4.09
N GLY A 374 8.07 3.72 -2.75
CA GLY A 374 8.85 4.67 -1.98
C GLY A 374 8.18 5.20 -0.71
N GLY A 375 7.06 4.59 -0.29
CA GLY A 375 6.31 4.98 0.91
C GLY A 375 5.05 5.80 0.65
N TYR A 376 4.85 6.27 -0.58
CA TYR A 376 3.74 7.14 -0.97
C TYR A 376 2.36 6.57 -0.64
N ASN A 377 2.14 5.27 -0.84
CA ASN A 377 0.85 4.63 -0.59
C ASN A 377 0.50 4.54 0.92
N LEU A 378 1.49 4.31 1.77
CA LEU A 378 1.29 4.38 3.21
C LEU A 378 1.09 5.82 3.67
N GLU A 379 1.85 6.77 3.11
CA GLU A 379 1.69 8.19 3.41
C GLU A 379 0.29 8.70 3.04
N TRP A 380 -0.27 8.25 1.90
CA TRP A 380 -1.67 8.49 1.54
C TRP A 380 -2.64 7.94 2.60
N ALA A 381 -2.41 6.73 3.09
CA ALA A 381 -3.26 6.14 4.12
C ALA A 381 -3.27 6.96 5.43
N TRP A 382 -2.11 7.47 5.84
CA TRP A 382 -1.99 8.34 7.02
C TRP A 382 -2.63 9.71 6.81
N ALA A 383 -2.38 10.32 5.65
CA ALA A 383 -2.90 11.64 5.30
C ALA A 383 -4.43 11.64 5.23
N THR A 384 -5.06 10.63 4.61
CA THR A 384 -6.52 10.50 4.57
C THR A 384 -7.13 10.28 5.94
N ALA A 385 -6.49 9.48 6.80
CA ALA A 385 -6.92 9.31 8.19
C ALA A 385 -6.85 10.62 8.99
N GLN A 386 -5.78 11.40 8.82
CA GLN A 386 -5.62 12.71 9.46
C GLN A 386 -6.62 13.73 8.91
N LYS A 387 -6.87 13.73 7.59
CA LYS A 387 -7.82 14.65 6.96
C LYS A 387 -9.23 14.41 7.47
N LEU A 388 -9.66 13.14 7.53
CA LEU A 388 -10.93 12.76 8.12
C LEU A 388 -11.02 13.19 9.58
N TYR A 389 -10.01 12.90 10.38
CA TYR A 389 -9.97 13.28 11.80
C TYR A 389 -10.14 14.79 12.02
N ASN A 390 -9.55 15.63 11.16
CA ASN A 390 -9.66 17.08 11.24
C ASN A 390 -11.07 17.57 10.90
N GLY A 391 -11.83 16.83 10.08
CA GLY A 391 -13.21 17.14 9.66
C GLY A 391 -14.30 16.63 10.61
N LEU A 392 -13.96 15.67 11.53
CA LEU A 392 -14.89 15.14 12.55
C LEU A 392 -14.92 15.99 13.81
#